data_bad51e95c04355648eb90a08c21a4393
#
_entry.id   bad51e95c04355648eb90a08c21a4393
#
_cell.length_a   1.000
_cell.length_b   1.000
_cell.length_c   1.000
_cell.angle_alpha   90.00
_cell.angle_beta   90.00
_cell.angle_gamma   90.00
#
_symmetry.space_group_name_H-M   'P 1'
#
loop_
_entity.id
_entity.type
_entity.pdbx_description
1 polymer ?
#
loop_
_entity_poly.entity_id
_entity_poly.type
_entity_poly.pdbx_seq_one_letter_code
_entity_poly.pdbx_strand_id
1 'polypeptide(L)'
;MIKLRLKRFGKKREASFRLVACNSTSRRDGRPLQELGFYNPRTKETRLDTEAIRERLGQGAQPTDVVRTLLERGGLLEKTVRSAETVGKAKQAAKREADAKQAAKDAADAKAAEAEAAASDSAEAESTEAVSYTHLTLPTKRIV
;
A
#
# COMPACT_ATOMS: atom_id res chain seq x y z
N MET A 1 -31.52 3.64 17.13
CA MET A 1 -30.10 3.43 16.90
C MET A 1 -29.55 4.59 16.09
N ILE A 2 -28.52 5.26 16.59
CA ILE A 2 -27.88 6.41 15.92
C ILE A 2 -26.72 5.88 15.07
N LYS A 3 -26.62 6.37 13.83
CA LYS A 3 -25.51 6.07 12.93
C LYS A 3 -24.75 7.33 12.53
N LEU A 4 -23.44 7.24 12.46
CA LEU A 4 -22.57 8.25 11.88
C LEU A 4 -22.39 7.93 10.40
N ARG A 5 -22.83 8.86 9.53
CA ARG A 5 -22.78 8.64 8.09
C ARG A 5 -22.49 9.93 7.32
N LEU A 6 -22.19 9.78 6.04
CA LEU A 6 -21.92 10.91 5.14
C LEU A 6 -23.22 11.34 4.44
N LYS A 7 -23.56 12.61 4.57
CA LYS A 7 -24.60 13.31 3.82
C LYS A 7 -23.96 13.99 2.62
N ARG A 8 -24.52 13.80 1.41
CA ARG A 8 -23.97 14.38 0.19
C ARG A 8 -24.42 15.82 0.00
N PHE A 9 -23.46 16.66 -0.35
CA PHE A 9 -23.63 18.05 -0.78
C PHE A 9 -22.84 18.28 -2.08
N GLY A 10 -22.92 19.49 -2.60
CA GLY A 10 -22.17 19.90 -3.78
C GLY A 10 -22.92 19.73 -5.08
N LYS A 11 -22.26 20.09 -6.18
CA LYS A 11 -22.80 20.11 -7.54
C LYS A 11 -22.69 18.74 -8.23
N LYS A 12 -23.26 18.63 -9.42
CA LYS A 12 -23.04 17.49 -10.31
C LYS A 12 -21.54 17.41 -10.64
N ARG A 13 -20.94 16.24 -10.49
CA ARG A 13 -19.50 15.95 -10.66
C ARG A 13 -18.56 16.58 -9.62
N GLU A 14 -19.06 17.36 -8.66
CA GLU A 14 -18.29 17.96 -7.57
C GLU A 14 -18.98 17.67 -6.23
N ALA A 15 -18.82 16.42 -5.78
CA ALA A 15 -19.43 15.97 -4.54
C ALA A 15 -18.58 16.38 -3.34
N SER A 16 -19.20 17.03 -2.36
CA SER A 16 -18.70 17.21 -1.00
C SER A 16 -19.60 16.48 -0.02
N PHE A 17 -19.07 16.12 1.14
CA PHE A 17 -19.81 15.36 2.13
C PHE A 17 -19.73 16.03 3.50
N ARG A 18 -20.81 15.94 4.24
CA ARG A 18 -20.82 16.27 5.66
C ARG A 18 -20.95 15.01 6.48
N LEU A 19 -20.14 14.90 7.51
CA LEU A 19 -20.29 13.86 8.52
C LEU A 19 -21.43 14.26 9.46
N VAL A 20 -22.38 13.39 9.61
CA VAL A 20 -23.59 13.64 10.38
C VAL A 20 -23.98 12.47 11.27
N ALA A 21 -24.52 12.78 12.44
CA ALA A 21 -25.22 11.81 13.27
C ALA A 21 -26.72 11.83 12.91
N CYS A 22 -27.27 10.68 12.63
CA CYS A 22 -28.69 10.55 12.29
C CYS A 22 -29.26 9.21 12.72
N ASN A 23 -30.56 9.11 12.81
CA ASN A 23 -31.27 7.84 13.03
C ASN A 23 -31.03 6.88 11.85
N SER A 24 -30.95 5.58 12.15
CA SER A 24 -30.72 4.54 11.13
C SER A 24 -31.79 4.53 10.04
N THR A 25 -33.04 4.86 10.39
CA THR A 25 -34.19 4.91 9.47
C THR A 25 -34.28 6.21 8.66
N SER A 26 -33.51 7.25 9.02
CA SER A 26 -33.55 8.54 8.29
C SER A 26 -33.00 8.39 6.88
N ARG A 27 -33.51 9.19 5.93
CA ARG A 27 -32.95 9.26 4.56
C ARG A 27 -31.54 9.84 4.59
N ARG A 28 -30.70 9.49 3.61
CA ARG A 28 -29.28 9.94 3.52
C ARG A 28 -29.15 11.45 3.64
N ASP A 29 -29.94 12.20 2.90
CA ASP A 29 -29.89 13.68 2.82
C ASP A 29 -30.99 14.34 3.67
N GLY A 30 -31.60 13.59 4.60
CA GLY A 30 -32.60 14.08 5.53
C GLY A 30 -32.05 15.03 6.60
N ARG A 31 -32.92 15.45 7.54
CA ARG A 31 -32.52 16.29 8.68
C ARG A 31 -31.64 15.47 9.64
N PRO A 32 -30.37 15.83 9.85
CA PRO A 32 -29.51 15.18 10.82
C PRO A 32 -29.86 15.61 12.25
N LEU A 33 -29.47 14.81 13.23
CA LEU A 33 -29.49 15.19 14.64
C LEU A 33 -28.40 16.24 14.94
N GLN A 34 -27.20 15.99 14.37
CA GLN A 34 -26.03 16.85 14.56
C GLN A 34 -25.10 16.72 13.35
N GLU A 35 -24.47 17.83 12.97
CA GLU A 35 -23.38 17.85 12.00
C GLU A 35 -22.06 17.77 12.76
N LEU A 36 -21.15 16.88 12.32
CA LEU A 36 -19.92 16.52 13.01
C LEU A 36 -18.67 16.84 12.21
N GLY A 37 -18.83 17.30 10.97
CA GLY A 37 -17.69 17.67 10.15
C GLY A 37 -17.94 17.66 8.66
N PHE A 38 -16.88 17.93 7.93
CA PHE A 38 -16.85 18.06 6.47
C PHE A 38 -15.79 17.15 5.87
N TYR A 39 -16.10 16.57 4.72
CA TYR A 39 -15.15 15.74 3.95
C TYR A 39 -15.28 16.04 2.45
N ASN A 40 -14.16 16.37 1.82
CA ASN A 40 -14.07 16.53 0.38
C ASN A 40 -13.16 15.42 -0.21
N PRO A 41 -13.69 14.49 -1.00
CA PRO A 41 -12.90 13.40 -1.55
C PRO A 41 -11.92 13.85 -2.64
N ARG A 42 -12.19 14.97 -3.34
CA ARG A 42 -11.35 15.48 -4.41
C ARG A 42 -10.08 16.12 -3.88
N THR A 43 -10.21 16.99 -2.88
CA THR A 43 -9.07 17.65 -2.20
C THR A 43 -8.49 16.79 -1.08
N LYS A 44 -9.19 15.70 -0.69
CA LYS A 44 -8.91 14.87 0.50
C LYS A 44 -8.95 15.66 1.82
N GLU A 45 -9.56 16.84 1.79
CA GLU A 45 -9.72 17.70 2.96
C GLU A 45 -10.74 17.08 3.92
N THR A 46 -10.36 16.97 5.18
CA THR A 46 -11.19 16.40 6.24
C THR A 46 -11.14 17.34 7.43
N ARG A 47 -12.28 17.91 7.79
CA ARG A 47 -12.47 18.72 9.01
C ARG A 47 -13.46 17.99 9.89
N LEU A 48 -13.00 17.51 11.03
CA LEU A 48 -13.80 16.73 11.97
C LEU A 48 -13.87 17.44 13.32
N ASP A 49 -15.07 17.51 13.88
CA ASP A 49 -15.29 17.91 15.27
C ASP A 49 -15.04 16.72 16.18
N THR A 50 -13.83 16.66 16.73
CA THR A 50 -13.34 15.51 17.51
C THR A 50 -14.09 15.29 18.80
N GLU A 51 -14.51 16.38 19.47
CA GLU A 51 -15.23 16.32 20.76
C GLU A 51 -16.63 15.76 20.57
N ALA A 52 -17.39 16.35 19.63
CA ALA A 52 -18.73 15.90 19.33
C ALA A 52 -18.78 14.46 18.79
N ILE A 53 -17.76 14.04 18.03
CA ILE A 53 -17.66 12.66 17.55
C ILE A 53 -17.41 11.69 18.70
N ARG A 54 -16.49 12.00 19.62
CA ARG A 54 -16.21 11.17 20.79
C ARG A 54 -17.45 11.02 21.68
N GLU A 55 -18.15 12.11 21.92
CA GLU A 55 -19.41 12.10 22.67
C GLU A 55 -20.43 11.15 22.06
N ARG A 56 -20.64 11.25 20.74
CA ARG A 56 -21.60 10.39 20.03
C ARG A 56 -21.17 8.91 20.01
N LEU A 57 -19.89 8.64 19.88
CA LEU A 57 -19.35 7.28 19.96
C LEU A 57 -19.54 6.72 21.38
N GLY A 58 -19.31 7.50 22.44
CA GLY A 58 -19.57 7.13 23.83
C GLY A 58 -21.05 6.85 24.11
N GLN A 59 -21.98 7.55 23.43
CA GLN A 59 -23.43 7.28 23.44
C GLN A 59 -23.84 6.05 22.62
N GLY A 60 -22.89 5.31 22.03
CA GLY A 60 -23.16 4.11 21.25
C GLY A 60 -23.56 4.36 19.80
N ALA A 61 -23.21 5.51 19.20
CA ALA A 61 -23.43 5.74 17.78
C ALA A 61 -22.50 4.86 16.94
N GLN A 62 -23.07 4.18 15.93
CA GLN A 62 -22.30 3.29 15.07
C GLN A 62 -21.85 4.01 13.79
N PRO A 63 -20.53 4.08 13.52
CA PRO A 63 -20.01 4.60 12.27
C PRO A 63 -20.25 3.62 11.12
N THR A 64 -20.58 4.14 9.93
CA THR A 64 -20.55 3.36 8.69
C THR A 64 -19.10 3.08 8.29
N ASP A 65 -18.84 2.07 7.44
CA ASP A 65 -17.48 1.63 7.06
C ASP A 65 -16.61 2.75 6.54
N VAL A 66 -17.16 3.62 5.68
CA VAL A 66 -16.45 4.77 5.13
C VAL A 66 -16.09 5.78 6.23
N VAL A 67 -17.04 6.08 7.13
CA VAL A 67 -16.82 6.98 8.26
C VAL A 67 -15.79 6.38 9.21
N ARG A 68 -15.86 5.09 9.50
CA ARG A 68 -14.86 4.40 10.32
C ARG A 68 -13.46 4.62 9.77
N THR A 69 -13.25 4.40 8.47
CA THR A 69 -11.95 4.65 7.83
C THR A 69 -11.49 6.10 7.92
N LEU A 70 -12.41 7.08 7.85
CA LEU A 70 -12.07 8.49 8.04
C LEU A 70 -11.66 8.79 9.49
N LEU A 71 -12.36 8.22 10.47
CA LEU A 71 -12.06 8.38 11.89
C LEU A 71 -10.75 7.68 12.28
N GLU A 72 -10.45 6.53 11.70
CA GLU A 72 -9.16 5.83 11.86
C GLU A 72 -7.98 6.68 11.31
N ARG A 73 -8.19 7.36 10.18
CA ARG A 73 -7.19 8.30 9.62
C ARG A 73 -7.01 9.54 10.49
N GLY A 74 -8.09 10.01 11.10
CA GLY A 74 -8.09 11.13 12.04
C GLY A 74 -7.58 10.77 13.45
N GLY A 75 -7.23 9.49 13.72
CA GLY A 75 -6.73 9.04 15.02
C GLY A 75 -7.80 8.98 16.13
N LEU A 76 -9.08 9.01 15.77
CA LEU A 76 -10.21 8.97 16.73
C LEU A 76 -10.66 7.53 17.05
N LEU A 77 -10.37 6.59 16.18
CA LEU A 77 -10.63 5.17 16.32
C LEU A 77 -9.36 4.37 16.04
N GLU A 78 -9.21 3.26 16.74
CA GLU A 78 -8.14 2.30 16.46
C GLU A 78 -8.32 1.71 15.06
N LYS A 79 -7.21 1.55 14.36
CA LYS A 79 -7.22 0.92 13.03
C LYS A 79 -7.66 -0.53 13.16
N THR A 80 -8.81 -0.83 12.63
CA THR A 80 -9.25 -2.22 12.50
C THR A 80 -8.38 -2.89 11.45
N VAL A 81 -7.48 -3.77 11.91
CA VAL A 81 -6.73 -4.65 11.00
C VAL A 81 -7.76 -5.58 10.36
N ARG A 82 -8.17 -5.26 9.15
CA ARG A 82 -9.01 -6.16 8.35
C ARG A 82 -8.17 -7.39 8.09
N SER A 83 -8.65 -8.56 8.53
CA SER A 83 -7.99 -9.81 8.24
C SER A 83 -7.76 -9.92 6.73
N ALA A 84 -6.59 -10.43 6.34
CA ALA A 84 -6.17 -10.54 4.95
C ALA A 84 -7.17 -11.28 4.04
N GLU A 85 -8.12 -12.01 4.63
CA GLU A 85 -9.20 -12.71 3.93
C GLU A 85 -10.19 -11.79 3.19
N THR A 86 -10.36 -10.52 3.64
CA THR A 86 -11.28 -9.57 3.00
C THR A 86 -10.62 -8.73 1.90
N VAL A 87 -9.30 -8.75 1.79
CA VAL A 87 -8.58 -8.12 0.68
C VAL A 87 -8.49 -9.12 -0.47
N GLY A 88 -9.53 -9.13 -1.27
CA GLY A 88 -9.78 -9.90 -2.49
C GLY A 88 -8.79 -11.03 -2.81
N LYS A 89 -9.23 -12.27 -2.69
CA LYS A 89 -8.49 -13.50 -3.07
C LYS A 89 -7.75 -13.38 -4.41
N ALA A 90 -8.30 -12.59 -5.36
CA ALA A 90 -7.69 -12.32 -6.66
C ALA A 90 -6.36 -11.53 -6.58
N LYS A 91 -6.26 -10.56 -5.66
CA LYS A 91 -5.04 -9.74 -5.50
C LYS A 91 -3.93 -10.50 -4.79
N GLN A 92 -4.29 -11.43 -3.91
CA GLN A 92 -3.34 -12.33 -3.25
C GLN A 92 -2.85 -13.43 -4.21
N ALA A 93 -3.73 -13.97 -5.06
CA ALA A 93 -3.35 -14.92 -6.09
C ALA A 93 -2.37 -14.30 -7.10
N ALA A 94 -2.67 -13.10 -7.60
CA ALA A 94 -1.78 -12.37 -8.51
C ALA A 94 -0.42 -12.04 -7.90
N LYS A 95 -0.37 -11.71 -6.59
CA LYS A 95 0.90 -11.47 -5.90
C LYS A 95 1.71 -12.77 -5.74
N ARG A 96 1.06 -13.88 -5.38
CA ARG A 96 1.73 -15.20 -5.29
C ARG A 96 2.28 -15.67 -6.63
N GLU A 97 1.55 -15.42 -7.73
CA GLU A 97 2.04 -15.75 -9.09
C GLU A 97 3.21 -14.85 -9.51
N ALA A 98 3.21 -13.57 -9.13
CA ALA A 98 4.32 -12.68 -9.40
C ALA A 98 5.57 -13.07 -8.60
N ASP A 99 5.41 -13.36 -7.31
CA ASP A 99 6.50 -13.82 -6.43
C ASP A 99 7.05 -15.18 -6.88
N ALA A 100 6.19 -16.11 -7.33
CA ALA A 100 6.61 -17.40 -7.87
C ALA A 100 7.36 -17.26 -9.20
N LYS A 101 6.95 -16.35 -10.08
CA LYS A 101 7.67 -16.06 -11.35
C LYS A 101 9.02 -15.40 -11.10
N GLN A 102 9.13 -14.56 -10.07
CA GLN A 102 10.37 -13.92 -9.69
C GLN A 102 11.36 -14.97 -9.11
N ALA A 103 10.91 -15.80 -8.18
CA ALA A 103 11.71 -16.90 -7.63
C ALA A 103 12.16 -17.91 -8.69
N ALA A 104 11.33 -18.18 -9.71
CA ALA A 104 11.70 -19.05 -10.82
C ALA A 104 12.75 -18.42 -11.75
N LYS A 105 12.74 -17.10 -11.94
CA LYS A 105 13.79 -16.38 -12.67
C LYS A 105 15.11 -16.36 -11.90
N ASP A 106 15.06 -16.03 -10.61
CA ASP A 106 16.25 -16.00 -9.76
C ASP A 106 16.92 -17.38 -9.67
N ALA A 107 16.12 -18.47 -9.66
CA ALA A 107 16.64 -19.84 -9.70
C ALA A 107 17.22 -20.22 -11.07
N ALA A 108 16.68 -19.69 -12.16
CA ALA A 108 17.22 -19.93 -13.52
C ALA A 108 18.54 -19.18 -13.74
N ASP A 109 18.63 -17.93 -13.25
CA ASP A 109 19.84 -17.11 -13.34
C ASP A 109 20.97 -17.68 -12.45
N ALA A 110 20.65 -18.19 -11.26
CA ALA A 110 21.63 -18.87 -10.39
C ALA A 110 22.17 -20.16 -11.04
N LYS A 111 21.31 -20.91 -11.74
CA LYS A 111 21.71 -22.15 -12.43
C LYS A 111 22.51 -21.88 -13.69
N ALA A 112 22.28 -20.74 -14.36
CA ALA A 112 23.08 -20.30 -15.50
C ALA A 112 24.49 -19.85 -15.07
N ALA A 113 24.58 -19.13 -13.94
CA ALA A 113 25.87 -18.70 -13.37
C ALA A 113 26.72 -19.89 -12.89
N GLU A 114 26.09 -20.93 -12.34
CA GLU A 114 26.78 -22.13 -11.89
C GLU A 114 27.28 -23.01 -13.09
N ALA A 115 26.53 -22.99 -14.20
CA ALA A 115 26.94 -23.66 -15.44
C ALA A 115 28.11 -22.93 -16.14
N GLU A 116 28.16 -21.59 -16.05
CA GLU A 116 29.24 -20.78 -16.62
C GLU A 116 30.53 -20.90 -15.78
N ALA A 117 30.42 -21.01 -14.45
CA ALA A 117 31.54 -21.27 -13.56
C ALA A 117 32.15 -22.65 -13.76
N ALA A 118 31.31 -23.69 -14.03
CA ALA A 118 31.79 -25.03 -14.32
C ALA A 118 32.46 -25.18 -15.72
N ALA A 119 32.07 -24.33 -16.68
CA ALA A 119 32.68 -24.28 -18.00
C ALA A 119 34.06 -23.58 -18.01
N SER A 120 34.28 -22.61 -17.10
CA SER A 120 35.57 -21.92 -16.97
C SER A 120 36.65 -22.78 -16.28
N ASP A 121 36.24 -23.67 -15.37
CA ASP A 121 37.19 -24.59 -14.67
C ASP A 121 37.68 -25.74 -15.54
N SER A 122 36.93 -26.12 -16.58
CA SER A 122 37.34 -27.12 -17.54
C SER A 122 38.28 -26.61 -18.67
N ALA A 123 38.34 -25.29 -18.87
CA ALA A 123 39.19 -24.63 -19.86
C ALA A 123 40.61 -24.34 -19.32
N GLU A 124 40.81 -24.33 -18.01
CA GLU A 124 42.09 -24.00 -17.37
C GLU A 124 42.99 -25.24 -17.16
N ALA A 125 42.46 -26.43 -17.37
CA ALA A 125 43.21 -27.70 -17.23
C ALA A 125 43.95 -28.18 -18.50
N GLU A 126 43.77 -27.50 -19.64
CA GLU A 126 44.37 -27.95 -20.94
C GLU A 126 45.40 -26.99 -21.53
N SER A 127 45.89 -25.97 -20.79
CA SER A 127 46.93 -25.05 -21.26
C SER A 127 48.13 -24.84 -20.34
N THR A 128 48.61 -25.93 -19.71
CA THR A 128 49.91 -25.90 -19.03
C THR A 128 50.96 -26.74 -19.78
N GLU A 129 51.23 -26.36 -21.02
CA GLU A 129 52.55 -26.62 -21.66
C GLU A 129 52.72 -25.65 -22.81
N ALA A 130 53.40 -24.55 -22.56
CA ALA A 130 54.43 -23.91 -23.44
C ALA A 130 54.85 -22.53 -22.92
N VAL A 131 55.95 -22.62 -22.32
CA VAL A 131 57.05 -21.66 -22.10
C VAL A 131 56.98 -20.28 -22.75
N SER A 132 57.55 -19.35 -21.95
CA SER A 132 58.49 -18.30 -22.26
C SER A 132 58.03 -16.88 -22.38
N TYR A 133 58.57 -16.11 -21.42
CA TYR A 133 59.19 -14.76 -21.52
C TYR A 133 58.37 -13.67 -22.27
N THR A 134 58.02 -12.60 -21.67
CA THR A 134 58.76 -11.38 -21.42
C THR A 134 57.83 -10.22 -21.12
N HIS A 135 58.36 -9.35 -20.29
CA HIS A 135 58.26 -7.93 -20.20
C HIS A 135 57.17 -7.26 -19.36
N LEU A 136 57.66 -6.82 -18.17
CA LEU A 136 57.17 -5.70 -17.40
C LEU A 136 57.06 -4.44 -18.27
N THR A 137 55.90 -3.78 -18.28
CA THR A 137 55.83 -2.34 -18.41
C THR A 137 54.68 -1.82 -17.55
N LEU A 138 55.00 -1.08 -16.53
CA LEU A 138 54.15 -0.23 -15.73
C LEU A 138 53.63 0.96 -16.56
N PRO A 139 52.36 1.30 -16.52
CA PRO A 139 51.91 2.62 -16.93
C PRO A 139 51.90 3.57 -15.73
N THR A 140 52.75 4.57 -15.80
CA THR A 140 52.78 5.77 -14.95
C THR A 140 51.49 6.55 -15.04
N LYS A 141 50.92 6.76 -13.88
CA LYS A 141 49.79 7.65 -13.64
C LYS A 141 50.27 9.10 -13.70
N ARG A 142 49.80 9.90 -14.65
CA ARG A 142 50.00 11.34 -14.69
C ARG A 142 48.77 12.06 -14.17
N ILE A 143 48.99 12.81 -13.09
CA ILE A 143 48.08 13.77 -12.49
C ILE A 143 48.30 15.10 -13.19
N VAL A 144 47.24 15.72 -13.65
CA VAL A 144 47.04 17.20 -13.66
C VAL A 144 45.54 17.40 -13.41
#